data_5b400c66194c1ade05a1dab5bec0f542
#
_entry.id   5b400c66194c1ade05a1dab5bec0f542
#
_cell.length_a   1.000
_cell.length_b   1.000
_cell.length_c   1.000
_cell.angle_alpha   90.00
_cell.angle_beta   90.00
_cell.angle_gamma   90.00
#
_symmetry.space_group_name_H-M   'P 1'
#
loop_
_entity.id
_entity.type
_entity.pdbx_description
1 polymer ?
#
loop_
_entity_poly.entity_id
_entity_poly.type
_entity_poly.pdbx_seq_one_letter_code
_entity_poly.pdbx_strand_id
1 'polypeptide(L)'
;FQEDKMGKNIFAIAVLAGLTFAGLPVQVLAQPVEVGIQDYKYNPPEIKVKVGTTVKWVNNEKRASHSILFTGPGGFESDRIFPGESWQRVFDKPGTYVYTCGPHPEMKGKIEVTE
;
A
#
# COMPACT_ATOMS: atom_id res chain seq x y z
N PHE A 1 -7.69 57.94 14.55
CA PHE A 1 -8.89 57.11 14.55
C PHE A 1 -9.22 56.54 13.21
N GLN A 2 -8.69 57.10 12.17
CA GLN A 2 -8.87 56.50 10.87
C GLN A 2 -8.19 55.17 10.72
N GLU A 3 -7.08 55.05 11.34
CA GLU A 3 -6.34 53.77 11.20
C GLU A 3 -7.13 52.62 11.73
N ASP A 4 -8.01 52.85 12.64
CA ASP A 4 -8.82 51.76 13.15
C ASP A 4 -9.62 51.09 12.06
N LYS A 5 -10.17 51.88 11.19
CA LYS A 5 -11.01 51.34 10.14
C LYS A 5 -10.22 50.47 9.18
N MET A 6 -9.02 50.89 8.88
CA MET A 6 -8.19 50.15 7.97
C MET A 6 -7.81 48.80 8.53
N GLY A 7 -7.56 48.77 9.81
CA GLY A 7 -7.25 47.52 10.44
C GLY A 7 -8.37 46.51 10.32
N LYS A 8 -9.58 47.01 10.47
CA LYS A 8 -10.73 46.09 10.35
C LYS A 8 -10.85 45.52 8.98
N ASN A 9 -10.65 46.35 7.99
CA ASN A 9 -10.80 45.88 6.62
C ASN A 9 -9.81 44.79 6.27
N ILE A 10 -8.60 44.98 6.67
CA ILE A 10 -7.58 43.97 6.41
C ILE A 10 -7.94 42.68 7.07
N PHE A 11 -8.43 42.77 8.26
CA PHE A 11 -8.78 41.62 9.04
C PHE A 11 -9.86 40.79 8.33
N ALA A 12 -10.87 41.46 7.82
CA ALA A 12 -11.95 40.80 7.13
C ALA A 12 -11.46 40.05 5.90
N ILE A 13 -10.53 40.64 5.18
CA ILE A 13 -10.02 40.01 3.98
C ILE A 13 -9.30 38.70 4.33
N ALA A 14 -8.55 38.72 5.41
CA ALA A 14 -7.84 37.51 5.81
C ALA A 14 -8.79 36.36 6.08
N VAL A 15 -9.91 36.66 6.69
CA VAL A 15 -10.89 35.62 7.01
C VAL A 15 -11.44 34.99 5.74
N LEU A 16 -11.74 35.81 4.76
CA LEU A 16 -12.28 35.31 3.53
C LEU A 16 -11.31 34.42 2.80
N ALA A 17 -10.05 34.75 2.84
CA ALA A 17 -9.04 33.92 2.21
C ALA A 17 -9.02 32.53 2.81
N GLY A 18 -9.19 32.44 4.12
CA GLY A 18 -9.21 31.13 4.76
C GLY A 18 -10.37 30.29 4.28
N LEU A 19 -11.51 30.89 4.01
CA LEU A 19 -12.67 30.14 3.59
C LEU A 19 -12.49 29.46 2.23
N THR A 20 -11.73 30.10 1.34
CA THR A 20 -11.55 29.51 0.01
C THR A 20 -10.83 28.19 0.06
N PHE A 21 -9.94 28.00 1.01
CA PHE A 21 -9.23 26.72 1.12
C PHE A 21 -10.13 25.61 1.61
N ALA A 22 -11.18 25.94 2.33
CA ALA A 22 -12.06 24.93 2.88
C ALA A 22 -12.75 24.10 1.81
N GLY A 23 -12.84 24.62 0.60
CA GLY A 23 -13.49 23.89 -0.48
C GLY A 23 -12.60 22.90 -1.20
N LEU A 24 -11.31 22.85 -0.89
CA LEU A 24 -10.43 21.93 -1.58
C LEU A 24 -10.58 20.51 -1.04
N PRO A 25 -10.59 19.54 -1.94
CA PRO A 25 -10.71 18.15 -1.49
C PRO A 25 -9.47 17.70 -0.77
N VAL A 26 -9.66 16.80 0.19
CA VAL A 26 -8.56 16.18 0.91
C VAL A 26 -8.29 14.84 0.27
N GLN A 27 -7.05 14.64 -0.15
CA GLN A 27 -6.65 13.36 -0.72
C GLN A 27 -6.26 12.42 0.38
N VAL A 28 -6.82 11.20 0.34
CA VAL A 28 -6.47 10.17 1.30
C VAL A 28 -5.79 9.05 0.53
N LEU A 29 -4.53 8.80 0.87
CA LEU A 29 -3.77 7.74 0.24
C LEU A 29 -4.11 6.42 0.91
N ALA A 30 -4.40 5.41 0.09
CA ALA A 30 -4.69 4.09 0.62
C ALA A 30 -3.42 3.47 1.18
N GLN A 31 -3.56 2.80 2.32
CA GLN A 31 -2.47 2.07 2.92
C GLN A 31 -2.30 0.74 2.21
N PRO A 32 -1.07 0.26 2.04
CA PRO A 32 -0.86 -1.08 1.50
C PRO A 32 -1.49 -2.14 2.38
N VAL A 33 -1.95 -3.21 1.75
CA VAL A 33 -2.38 -4.39 2.48
C VAL A 33 -1.15 -5.24 2.73
N GLU A 34 -0.90 -5.62 3.98
CA GLU A 34 0.32 -6.33 4.32
C GLU A 34 0.10 -7.83 4.45
N VAL A 35 1.08 -8.57 3.97
CA VAL A 35 1.19 -10.00 4.17
C VAL A 35 2.51 -10.22 4.91
N GLY A 36 2.44 -10.82 6.09
CA GLY A 36 3.64 -11.13 6.85
C GLY A 36 4.26 -12.44 6.38
N ILE A 37 5.57 -12.55 6.51
CA ILE A 37 6.28 -13.77 6.21
C ILE A 37 6.97 -14.20 7.51
N GLN A 38 6.55 -15.33 8.06
CA GLN A 38 7.11 -15.83 9.29
C GLN A 38 6.87 -17.33 9.40
N ASP A 39 7.78 -18.05 10.01
CA ASP A 39 7.69 -19.48 10.18
C ASP A 39 7.51 -20.19 8.84
N TYR A 40 8.16 -19.66 7.79
CA TYR A 40 8.09 -20.21 6.45
C TYR A 40 6.67 -20.27 5.94
N LYS A 41 5.89 -19.23 6.23
CA LYS A 41 4.50 -19.11 5.79
C LYS A 41 4.19 -17.68 5.43
N TYR A 42 3.26 -17.52 4.49
CA TYR A 42 2.65 -16.22 4.21
C TYR A 42 1.43 -16.07 5.11
N ASN A 43 1.29 -14.94 5.76
CA ASN A 43 0.24 -14.74 6.73
C ASN A 43 -0.44 -13.38 6.52
N PRO A 44 -1.69 -13.36 6.09
CA PRO A 44 -2.52 -14.52 5.75
C PRO A 44 -2.10 -15.15 4.42
N PRO A 45 -2.40 -16.44 4.21
CA PRO A 45 -2.02 -17.09 2.95
C PRO A 45 -2.90 -16.70 1.78
N GLU A 46 -4.12 -16.28 2.02
CA GLU A 46 -5.04 -15.86 0.97
C GLU A 46 -5.68 -14.55 1.34
N ILE A 47 -5.74 -13.63 0.37
CA ILE A 47 -6.41 -12.35 0.57
C ILE A 47 -7.21 -12.01 -0.68
N LYS A 48 -8.23 -11.16 -0.47
CA LYS A 48 -9.04 -10.63 -1.55
C LYS A 48 -8.93 -9.11 -1.49
N VAL A 49 -8.56 -8.49 -2.59
CA VAL A 49 -8.36 -7.05 -2.66
C VAL A 49 -9.02 -6.50 -3.91
N LYS A 50 -9.20 -5.20 -3.95
CA LYS A 50 -9.74 -4.52 -5.12
C LYS A 50 -8.63 -4.10 -6.06
N VAL A 51 -9.00 -3.94 -7.34
CA VAL A 51 -8.08 -3.42 -8.34
C VAL A 51 -7.50 -2.09 -7.85
N GLY A 52 -6.19 -1.92 -8.04
CA GLY A 52 -5.48 -0.73 -7.61
C GLY A 52 -4.85 -0.85 -6.23
N THR A 53 -5.08 -1.97 -5.55
CA THR A 53 -4.51 -2.18 -4.23
C THR A 53 -3.03 -2.50 -4.32
N THR A 54 -2.25 -1.92 -3.42
CA THR A 54 -0.86 -2.29 -3.23
C THR A 54 -0.79 -3.35 -2.14
N VAL A 55 -0.13 -4.47 -2.43
CA VAL A 55 0.12 -5.51 -1.43
C VAL A 55 1.60 -5.47 -1.09
N LYS A 56 1.90 -5.48 0.19
CA LYS A 56 3.25 -5.39 0.70
C LYS A 56 3.56 -6.63 1.53
N TRP A 57 4.60 -7.35 1.14
CA TRP A 57 5.07 -8.51 1.90
C TRP A 57 6.21 -8.05 2.79
N VAL A 58 6.14 -8.41 4.07
CA VAL A 58 7.14 -8.02 5.07
C VAL A 58 7.76 -9.28 5.65
N ASN A 59 9.06 -9.41 5.53
CA ASN A 59 9.75 -10.58 6.05
C ASN A 59 10.04 -10.39 7.54
N ASN A 60 9.31 -11.11 8.37
CA ASN A 60 9.44 -11.07 9.81
C ASN A 60 10.28 -12.23 10.36
N GLU A 61 10.95 -12.98 9.49
CA GLU A 61 11.86 -14.02 9.93
C GLU A 61 13.11 -13.41 10.55
N LYS A 62 13.77 -14.19 11.39
CA LYS A 62 15.02 -13.73 11.97
C LYS A 62 16.21 -14.01 11.08
N ARG A 63 16.16 -15.06 10.26
CA ARG A 63 17.31 -15.47 9.46
C ARG A 63 16.98 -15.80 8.03
N ALA A 64 15.81 -16.38 7.77
CA ALA A 64 15.50 -16.89 6.44
C ALA A 64 15.09 -15.77 5.50
N SER A 65 15.56 -15.85 4.26
CA SER A 65 15.09 -14.95 3.20
C SER A 65 14.06 -15.68 2.36
N HIS A 66 13.21 -14.92 1.71
CA HIS A 66 12.10 -15.44 0.93
C HIS A 66 11.92 -14.62 -0.34
N SER A 67 11.06 -15.10 -1.22
CA SER A 67 10.69 -14.33 -2.41
C SER A 67 9.22 -14.58 -2.70
N ILE A 68 8.69 -13.84 -3.68
CA ILE A 68 7.32 -13.98 -4.14
C ILE A 68 7.41 -14.40 -5.59
N LEU A 69 7.15 -15.68 -5.84
CA LEU A 69 7.23 -16.25 -7.17
C LEU A 69 5.83 -16.51 -7.70
N PHE A 70 5.39 -15.67 -8.62
CA PHE A 70 4.08 -15.80 -9.24
C PHE A 70 4.16 -16.88 -10.32
N THR A 71 3.35 -17.92 -10.18
CA THR A 71 3.47 -19.13 -11.00
C THR A 71 2.48 -19.21 -12.14
N GLY A 72 1.54 -18.24 -12.24
CA GLY A 72 0.58 -18.22 -13.35
C GLY A 72 1.18 -17.69 -14.63
N PRO A 73 0.36 -17.57 -15.68
CA PRO A 73 0.82 -17.01 -16.95
C PRO A 73 1.36 -15.58 -16.74
N GLY A 74 2.49 -15.29 -17.38
CA GLY A 74 3.13 -14.00 -17.21
C GLY A 74 3.74 -13.80 -15.84
N GLY A 75 4.02 -14.88 -15.14
CA GLY A 75 4.55 -14.79 -13.79
C GLY A 75 5.99 -14.33 -13.75
N PHE A 76 6.41 -13.92 -12.57
CA PHE A 76 7.77 -13.48 -12.34
C PHE A 76 8.07 -13.66 -10.86
N GLU A 77 9.35 -13.53 -10.51
CA GLU A 77 9.79 -13.67 -9.13
C GLU A 77 10.29 -12.31 -8.64
N SER A 78 9.93 -11.97 -7.41
CA SER A 78 10.44 -10.75 -6.76
C SER A 78 11.93 -10.90 -6.47
N ASP A 79 12.56 -9.76 -6.15
CA ASP A 79 13.87 -9.82 -5.54
C ASP A 79 13.80 -10.57 -4.22
N ARG A 80 14.94 -11.04 -3.75
CA ARG A 80 15.03 -11.72 -2.48
C ARG A 80 14.71 -10.75 -1.34
N ILE A 81 13.86 -11.16 -0.43
CA ILE A 81 13.42 -10.36 0.71
C ILE A 81 14.12 -10.91 1.94
N PHE A 82 15.09 -10.15 2.46
CA PHE A 82 15.84 -10.59 3.64
C PHE A 82 15.12 -10.18 4.92
N PRO A 83 15.51 -10.74 6.06
CA PRO A 83 14.84 -10.39 7.32
C PRO A 83 14.76 -8.89 7.55
N GLY A 84 13.56 -8.41 7.89
CA GLY A 84 13.31 -7.00 8.10
C GLY A 84 13.00 -6.22 6.84
N GLU A 85 13.18 -6.81 5.67
CA GLU A 85 12.88 -6.14 4.42
C GLU A 85 11.47 -6.40 3.97
N SER A 86 11.04 -5.66 2.95
CA SER A 86 9.72 -5.80 2.37
C SER A 86 9.79 -5.64 0.86
N TRP A 87 8.74 -6.11 0.20
CA TRP A 87 8.57 -5.96 -1.23
C TRP A 87 7.09 -5.73 -1.51
N GLN A 88 6.77 -4.90 -2.48
CA GLN A 88 5.36 -4.59 -2.73
C GLN A 88 5.07 -4.56 -4.22
N ARG A 89 3.80 -4.76 -4.53
CA ARG A 89 3.31 -4.77 -5.90
C ARG A 89 1.89 -4.19 -5.93
N VAL A 90 1.63 -3.37 -6.97
CA VAL A 90 0.28 -2.87 -7.23
C VAL A 90 -0.43 -3.87 -8.13
N PHE A 91 -1.67 -4.23 -7.75
CA PHE A 91 -2.48 -5.16 -8.54
C PHE A 91 -3.54 -4.35 -9.29
N ASP A 92 -3.27 -4.08 -10.56
CA ASP A 92 -4.11 -3.20 -11.36
C ASP A 92 -5.02 -3.94 -12.33
N LYS A 93 -5.05 -5.26 -12.26
CA LYS A 93 -5.92 -6.08 -13.11
C LYS A 93 -6.62 -7.15 -12.29
N PRO A 94 -7.93 -7.37 -12.53
CA PRO A 94 -8.63 -8.43 -11.82
C PRO A 94 -8.06 -9.80 -12.17
N GLY A 95 -8.18 -10.73 -11.26
CA GLY A 95 -7.72 -12.09 -11.47
C GLY A 95 -7.27 -12.74 -10.19
N THR A 96 -6.87 -13.99 -10.32
CA THR A 96 -6.35 -14.77 -9.21
C THR A 96 -4.86 -14.95 -9.43
N TYR A 97 -4.08 -14.53 -8.44
CA TYR A 97 -2.63 -14.56 -8.52
C TYR A 97 -2.11 -15.51 -7.45
N VAL A 98 -1.65 -16.68 -7.90
CA VAL A 98 -1.06 -17.68 -7.00
C VAL A 98 0.45 -17.47 -6.98
N TYR A 99 1.05 -17.71 -5.83
CA TYR A 99 2.49 -17.55 -5.72
C TYR A 99 3.06 -18.55 -4.72
N THR A 100 4.35 -18.79 -4.85
CA THR A 100 5.12 -19.59 -3.92
C THR A 100 6.38 -18.81 -3.56
N CYS A 101 7.20 -19.38 -2.72
CA CYS A 101 8.53 -18.84 -2.45
C CYS A 101 9.54 -19.57 -3.32
N GLY A 102 10.43 -18.82 -3.98
CA GLY A 102 11.42 -19.44 -4.84
C GLY A 102 12.27 -20.47 -4.13
N PRO A 103 12.99 -20.10 -3.03
CA PRO A 103 13.80 -21.07 -2.31
C PRO A 103 13.01 -22.07 -1.46
N HIS A 104 11.74 -21.82 -1.22
CA HIS A 104 10.92 -22.70 -0.37
C HIS A 104 9.58 -22.95 -1.05
N PRO A 105 9.53 -23.85 -2.06
CA PRO A 105 8.33 -24.00 -2.90
C PRO A 105 7.08 -24.46 -2.13
N GLU A 106 7.25 -25.01 -0.96
CA GLU A 106 6.09 -25.43 -0.15
C GLU A 106 5.35 -24.23 0.45
N MET A 107 5.97 -23.04 0.49
CA MET A 107 5.28 -21.83 0.94
C MET A 107 4.39 -21.33 -0.18
N LYS A 108 3.10 -21.19 0.09
CA LYS A 108 2.11 -20.84 -0.94
C LYS A 108 1.21 -19.72 -0.48
N GLY A 109 0.82 -18.87 -1.42
CA GLY A 109 -0.13 -17.82 -1.16
C GLY A 109 -0.99 -17.56 -2.38
N LYS A 110 -2.02 -16.75 -2.17
CA LYS A 110 -2.96 -16.41 -3.24
C LYS A 110 -3.57 -15.05 -3.00
N ILE A 111 -3.68 -14.28 -4.06
CA ILE A 111 -4.37 -12.99 -4.02
C ILE A 111 -5.46 -13.02 -5.06
N GLU A 112 -6.69 -12.73 -4.64
CA GLU A 112 -7.81 -12.56 -5.54
C GLU A 112 -8.07 -11.07 -5.69
N VAL A 113 -7.96 -10.57 -6.93
CA VAL A 113 -8.14 -9.16 -7.23
C VAL A 113 -9.48 -8.99 -7.91
N THR A 114 -10.36 -8.18 -7.32
CA THR A 114 -11.70 -7.95 -7.84
C THR A 114 -11.89 -6.49 -8.22
N GLU A 115 -12.90 -6.22 -9.03
CA GLU A 115 -13.21 -4.85 -9.42
C GLU A 115 -13.93 -4.07 -8.35
#